data_6b448389e9bd2e5ec6ebc1d691cddc71
#
_entry.id   6b448389e9bd2e5ec6ebc1d691cddc71
#
_cell.length_a   1.000
_cell.length_b   1.000
_cell.length_c   1.000
_cell.angle_alpha   90.00
_cell.angle_beta   90.00
_cell.angle_gamma   90.00
#
_symmetry.space_group_name_H-M   'P 1'
#
loop_
_entity.id
_entity.type
_entity.pdbx_description
1 polymer ?
#
loop_
_entity_poly.entity_id
_entity_poly.type
_entity_poly.pdbx_seq_one_letter_code
_entity_poly.pdbx_strand_id
1 'polypeptide(L)'
;MKQPTEKRPRAERKKQVLTVLAHLLHSECGMQRITTKRLAQEVGVSEAALYRYYDSKEALFTALIDHIEENLLYRIRMSLKNDTDSVTRVHNIMQLILDFARKNPGMTRVLSGHALMFEEPKLKQRLVKFFDSLEVQFNNILQMQRLRNGKPFAIDEKLIAAHLVTFCEGQFVRYVRTNFRRSPHSDFEQQWPLFASLLK
;
A
#
# COMPACT_ATOMS: atom_id res chain seq x y z
N MET A 1 4.28 36.52 -18.09
CA MET A 1 4.91 36.74 -16.77
C MET A 1 4.90 35.41 -16.02
N LYS A 2 6.06 34.72 -15.84
CA LYS A 2 6.19 33.54 -15.01
C LYS A 2 6.22 33.99 -13.54
N GLN A 3 5.26 33.58 -12.74
CA GLN A 3 5.29 33.80 -11.30
C GLN A 3 6.55 33.14 -10.70
N PRO A 4 7.22 33.78 -9.74
CA PRO A 4 8.39 33.19 -9.08
C PRO A 4 7.94 31.94 -8.33
N THR A 5 8.53 30.81 -8.67
CA THR A 5 8.31 29.54 -7.94
C THR A 5 8.89 29.70 -6.52
N GLU A 6 8.01 29.88 -5.56
CA GLU A 6 8.32 29.86 -4.13
C GLU A 6 9.21 28.65 -3.81
N LYS A 7 10.37 28.87 -3.18
CA LYS A 7 11.30 27.82 -2.79
C LYS A 7 10.67 26.99 -1.67
N ARG A 8 9.89 25.96 -2.05
CA ARG A 8 9.38 25.00 -1.07
C ARG A 8 10.52 24.25 -0.38
N PRO A 9 10.43 23.94 0.92
CA PRO A 9 11.39 23.12 1.63
C PRO A 9 11.65 21.78 0.90
N ARG A 10 12.89 21.28 0.98
CA ARG A 10 13.30 20.06 0.27
C ARG A 10 12.37 18.84 0.58
N ALA A 11 11.94 18.73 1.84
CA ALA A 11 11.04 17.67 2.29
C ALA A 11 9.65 17.76 1.61
N GLU A 12 9.07 18.95 1.53
CA GLU A 12 7.79 19.17 0.84
C GLU A 12 7.89 18.87 -0.65
N ARG A 13 9.02 19.24 -1.28
CA ARG A 13 9.24 18.94 -2.68
C ARG A 13 9.38 17.44 -2.93
N LYS A 14 10.07 16.70 -2.08
CA LYS A 14 10.12 15.24 -2.14
C LYS A 14 8.72 14.63 -2.07
N LYS A 15 7.90 15.06 -1.12
CA LYS A 15 6.52 14.60 -0.98
C LYS A 15 5.66 14.93 -2.22
N GLN A 16 5.82 16.13 -2.77
CA GLN A 16 5.15 16.53 -4.01
C GLN A 16 5.50 15.59 -5.17
N VAL A 17 6.76 15.22 -5.34
CA VAL A 17 7.19 14.27 -6.38
C VAL A 17 6.47 12.95 -6.24
N LEU A 18 6.36 12.38 -5.03
CA LEU A 18 5.65 11.11 -4.79
C LEU A 18 4.15 11.24 -5.07
N THR A 19 3.54 12.37 -4.72
CA THR A 19 2.13 12.63 -5.01
C THR A 19 1.87 12.68 -6.52
N VAL A 20 2.72 13.38 -7.27
CA VAL A 20 2.61 13.47 -8.74
C VAL A 20 2.86 12.10 -9.39
N LEU A 21 3.84 11.34 -8.89
CA LEU A 21 4.07 9.96 -9.37
C LEU A 21 2.83 9.09 -9.17
N ALA A 22 2.22 9.11 -7.98
CA ALA A 22 1.01 8.36 -7.70
C ALA A 22 -0.16 8.79 -8.61
N HIS A 23 -0.28 10.08 -8.92
CA HIS A 23 -1.28 10.60 -9.86
C HIS A 23 -1.04 10.07 -11.28
N LEU A 24 0.19 10.13 -11.78
CA LEU A 24 0.54 9.58 -13.08
C LEU A 24 0.24 8.08 -13.18
N LEU A 25 0.58 7.32 -12.14
CA LEU A 25 0.29 5.89 -12.05
C LEU A 25 -1.22 5.58 -12.07
N HIS A 26 -2.07 6.48 -11.60
CA HIS A 26 -3.51 6.35 -11.70
C HIS A 26 -4.03 6.67 -13.11
N SER A 27 -3.59 7.78 -13.69
CA SER A 27 -4.12 8.31 -14.96
C SER A 27 -3.70 7.50 -16.19
N GLU A 28 -2.59 6.77 -16.12
CA GLU A 28 -2.10 5.99 -17.26
C GLU A 28 -2.85 4.67 -17.42
N CYS A 29 -3.77 4.65 -18.39
CA CYS A 29 -4.40 3.43 -18.86
C CYS A 29 -3.38 2.60 -19.64
N GLY A 30 -2.93 1.47 -19.05
CA GLY A 30 -2.10 0.51 -19.76
C GLY A 30 -0.63 0.47 -19.32
N MET A 31 0.16 -0.29 -20.06
CA MET A 31 1.56 -0.61 -19.76
C MET A 31 2.57 0.50 -20.13
N GLN A 32 2.17 1.77 -20.20
CA GLN A 32 3.12 2.82 -20.48
C GLN A 32 4.04 3.07 -19.29
N ARG A 33 5.32 2.86 -19.51
CA ARG A 33 6.37 3.11 -18.52
C ARG A 33 6.48 4.60 -18.21
N ILE A 34 6.27 4.99 -16.96
CA ILE A 34 6.51 6.37 -16.53
C ILE A 34 8.01 6.67 -16.64
N THR A 35 8.34 7.72 -17.39
CA THR A 35 9.72 8.20 -17.51
C THR A 35 10.01 9.31 -16.50
N THR A 36 11.28 9.42 -16.08
CA THR A 36 11.75 10.52 -15.22
C THR A 36 11.53 11.89 -15.87
N LYS A 37 11.70 11.98 -17.18
CA LYS A 37 11.43 13.19 -17.97
C LYS A 37 9.98 13.65 -17.83
N ARG A 38 9.01 12.73 -18.00
CA ARG A 38 7.58 13.05 -17.87
C ARG A 38 7.23 13.45 -16.44
N LEU A 39 7.74 12.70 -15.45
CA LEU A 39 7.53 13.05 -14.05
C LEU A 39 8.08 14.43 -13.71
N ALA A 40 9.29 14.76 -14.17
CA ALA A 40 9.88 16.08 -13.97
C ALA A 40 9.02 17.20 -14.58
N GLN A 41 8.49 17.00 -15.78
CA GLN A 41 7.56 17.93 -16.44
C GLN A 41 6.30 18.16 -15.61
N GLU A 42 5.66 17.10 -15.12
CA GLU A 42 4.44 17.19 -14.31
C GLU A 42 4.69 17.82 -12.92
N VAL A 43 5.86 17.59 -12.33
CA VAL A 43 6.27 18.26 -11.08
C VAL A 43 6.62 19.75 -11.31
N GLY A 44 6.91 20.14 -12.54
CA GLY A 44 7.35 21.49 -12.88
C GLY A 44 8.82 21.77 -12.55
N VAL A 45 9.70 20.76 -12.73
CA VAL A 45 11.15 20.86 -12.50
C VAL A 45 11.92 20.30 -13.69
N SER A 46 13.24 20.60 -13.77
CA SER A 46 14.10 19.90 -14.72
C SER A 46 14.37 18.45 -14.27
N GLU A 47 14.68 17.57 -15.20
CA GLU A 47 15.05 16.18 -14.87
C GLU A 47 16.29 16.14 -13.97
N ALA A 48 17.28 17.01 -14.20
CA ALA A 48 18.44 17.15 -13.30
C ALA A 48 18.06 17.60 -11.88
N ALA A 49 17.01 18.42 -11.74
CA ALA A 49 16.49 18.79 -10.42
C ALA A 49 15.75 17.64 -9.75
N LEU A 50 15.05 16.80 -10.51
CA LEU A 50 14.41 15.59 -9.99
C LEU A 50 15.45 14.63 -9.39
N TYR A 51 16.56 14.40 -10.08
CA TYR A 51 17.68 13.57 -9.59
C TYR A 51 18.35 14.09 -8.33
N ARG A 52 18.27 15.38 -8.02
CA ARG A 52 18.70 15.92 -6.72
C ARG A 52 17.80 15.52 -5.55
N TYR A 53 16.56 15.13 -5.80
CA TYR A 53 15.62 14.63 -4.79
C TYR A 53 15.68 13.11 -4.66
N TYR A 54 15.85 12.41 -5.77
CA TYR A 54 15.90 10.94 -5.85
C TYR A 54 16.94 10.52 -6.86
N ASP A 55 18.02 9.89 -6.40
CA ASP A 55 19.24 9.60 -7.16
C ASP A 55 19.00 8.66 -8.33
N SER A 56 17.90 7.91 -8.33
CA SER A 56 17.50 7.00 -9.41
C SER A 56 15.98 6.84 -9.45
N LYS A 57 15.48 6.25 -10.53
CA LYS A 57 14.08 5.82 -10.63
C LYS A 57 13.75 4.75 -9.60
N GLU A 58 14.69 3.83 -9.33
CA GLU A 58 14.58 2.83 -8.27
C GLU A 58 14.39 3.49 -6.90
N ALA A 59 15.24 4.46 -6.54
CA ALA A 59 15.13 5.22 -5.28
C ALA A 59 13.77 5.93 -5.15
N LEU A 60 13.24 6.46 -6.26
CA LEU A 60 11.93 7.11 -6.29
C LEU A 60 10.79 6.12 -5.99
N PHE A 61 10.77 4.94 -6.64
CA PHE A 61 9.76 3.92 -6.38
C PHE A 61 9.91 3.29 -4.98
N THR A 62 11.14 3.09 -4.51
CA THR A 62 11.42 2.66 -3.13
C THR A 62 10.80 3.65 -2.14
N ALA A 63 11.07 4.95 -2.30
CA ALA A 63 10.50 5.98 -1.45
C ALA A 63 8.96 6.04 -1.52
N LEU A 64 8.36 5.71 -2.66
CA LEU A 64 6.89 5.62 -2.76
C LEU A 64 6.37 4.42 -1.96
N ILE A 65 7.02 3.25 -2.03
CA ILE A 65 6.64 2.07 -1.24
C ILE A 65 6.83 2.35 0.26
N ASP A 66 7.94 2.99 0.65
CA ASP A 66 8.20 3.39 2.04
C ASP A 66 7.10 4.33 2.55
N HIS A 67 6.71 5.31 1.75
CA HIS A 67 5.62 6.25 2.08
C HIS A 67 4.27 5.55 2.24
N ILE A 68 3.96 4.55 1.39
CA ILE A 68 2.74 3.73 1.51
C ILE A 68 2.78 2.94 2.83
N GLU A 69 3.89 2.25 3.11
CA GLU A 69 4.07 1.44 4.31
C GLU A 69 3.93 2.28 5.58
N GLU A 70 4.64 3.40 5.68
CA GLU A 70 4.56 4.31 6.82
C GLU A 70 3.13 4.77 7.08
N ASN A 71 2.40 5.16 6.03
CA ASN A 71 1.00 5.58 6.14
C ASN A 71 0.09 4.47 6.63
N LEU A 72 0.20 3.26 6.05
CA LEU A 72 -0.63 2.13 6.44
C LEU A 72 -0.32 1.66 7.86
N LEU A 73 0.95 1.46 8.18
CA LEU A 73 1.35 1.02 9.52
C LEU A 73 1.00 2.05 10.60
N TYR A 74 1.11 3.36 10.29
CA TYR A 74 0.65 4.41 11.20
C TYR A 74 -0.86 4.28 11.49
N ARG A 75 -1.67 4.14 10.43
CA ARG A 75 -3.13 4.00 10.58
C ARG A 75 -3.53 2.74 11.31
N ILE A 76 -2.85 1.61 11.03
CA ILE A 76 -3.05 0.35 11.74
C ILE A 76 -2.77 0.55 13.24
N ARG A 77 -1.60 1.12 13.60
CA ARG A 77 -1.27 1.41 15.00
C ARG A 77 -2.28 2.31 15.68
N MET A 78 -2.81 3.31 14.98
CA MET A 78 -3.84 4.20 15.54
C MET A 78 -5.16 3.46 15.76
N SER A 79 -5.58 2.57 14.86
CA SER A 79 -6.80 1.78 15.03
C SER A 79 -6.71 0.76 16.16
N LEU A 80 -5.50 0.30 16.50
CA LEU A 80 -5.25 -0.65 17.59
C LEU A 80 -5.30 -0.04 19.00
N LYS A 81 -5.37 1.30 19.13
CA LYS A 81 -5.46 1.96 20.44
C LYS A 81 -6.81 1.73 21.13
N ASN A 82 -7.85 1.39 20.38
CA ASN A 82 -9.14 1.06 20.94
C ASN A 82 -9.13 -0.38 21.46
N ASP A 83 -9.58 -0.60 22.68
CA ASP A 83 -9.68 -1.95 23.25
C ASP A 83 -10.90 -2.66 22.66
N THR A 84 -10.66 -3.39 21.58
CA THR A 84 -11.66 -4.22 20.90
C THR A 84 -11.14 -5.66 20.83
N ASP A 85 -12.05 -6.60 20.64
CA ASP A 85 -11.68 -7.99 20.40
C ASP A 85 -10.86 -8.15 19.11
N SER A 86 -10.13 -9.26 19.01
CA SER A 86 -9.20 -9.46 17.89
C SER A 86 -9.92 -9.68 16.55
N VAL A 87 -11.14 -10.22 16.56
CA VAL A 87 -11.95 -10.40 15.34
C VAL A 87 -12.29 -9.04 14.76
N THR A 88 -12.77 -8.12 15.60
CA THR A 88 -13.05 -6.73 15.25
C THR A 88 -11.79 -5.99 14.80
N ARG A 89 -10.64 -6.21 15.46
CA ARG A 89 -9.36 -5.62 15.06
C ARG A 89 -8.93 -6.06 13.66
N VAL A 90 -8.98 -7.35 13.39
CA VAL A 90 -8.64 -7.91 12.06
C VAL A 90 -9.57 -7.33 11.00
N HIS A 91 -10.89 -7.31 11.25
CA HIS A 91 -11.87 -6.70 10.36
C HIS A 91 -11.53 -5.25 10.01
N ASN A 92 -11.32 -4.43 11.05
CA ASN A 92 -11.03 -3.00 10.89
C ASN A 92 -9.73 -2.75 10.12
N ILE A 93 -8.68 -3.57 10.35
CA ILE A 93 -7.42 -3.45 9.62
C ILE A 93 -7.60 -3.84 8.15
N MET A 94 -8.30 -4.93 7.86
CA MET A 94 -8.59 -5.32 6.48
C MET A 94 -9.39 -4.21 5.76
N GLN A 95 -10.44 -3.68 6.38
CA GLN A 95 -11.17 -2.53 5.86
C GLN A 95 -10.26 -1.34 5.58
N LEU A 96 -9.36 -1.01 6.51
CA LEU A 96 -8.42 0.11 6.39
C LEU A 96 -7.50 -0.08 5.19
N ILE A 97 -6.96 -1.29 4.99
CA ILE A 97 -6.09 -1.65 3.87
C ILE A 97 -6.84 -1.53 2.54
N LEU A 98 -8.04 -2.10 2.46
CA LEU A 98 -8.88 -2.05 1.25
C LEU A 98 -9.34 -0.61 0.93
N ASP A 99 -9.65 0.17 1.97
CA ASP A 99 -10.04 1.58 1.85
C ASP A 99 -8.87 2.45 1.37
N PHE A 100 -7.67 2.17 1.88
CA PHE A 100 -6.45 2.81 1.39
C PHE A 100 -6.27 2.55 -0.11
N ALA A 101 -6.40 1.30 -0.55
CA ALA A 101 -6.28 0.93 -1.96
C ALA A 101 -7.30 1.66 -2.84
N ARG A 102 -8.55 1.72 -2.41
CA ARG A 102 -9.64 2.42 -3.11
C ARG A 102 -9.35 3.92 -3.26
N LYS A 103 -8.85 4.55 -2.20
CA LYS A 103 -8.55 5.99 -2.17
C LYS A 103 -7.27 6.37 -2.91
N ASN A 104 -6.38 5.39 -3.15
CA ASN A 104 -5.06 5.61 -3.74
C ASN A 104 -4.79 4.66 -4.92
N PRO A 105 -5.55 4.74 -6.02
CA PRO A 105 -5.47 3.79 -7.13
C PRO A 105 -4.07 3.71 -7.76
N GLY A 106 -3.37 4.84 -7.91
CA GLY A 106 -1.99 4.85 -8.42
C GLY A 106 -0.99 4.12 -7.51
N MET A 107 -1.11 4.32 -6.19
CA MET A 107 -0.31 3.56 -5.22
C MET A 107 -0.66 2.07 -5.23
N THR A 108 -1.95 1.74 -5.40
CA THR A 108 -2.41 0.35 -5.53
C THR A 108 -1.85 -0.33 -6.76
N ARG A 109 -1.61 0.42 -7.86
CA ARG A 109 -0.91 -0.12 -9.04
C ARG A 109 0.53 -0.52 -8.72
N VAL A 110 1.20 0.16 -7.79
CA VAL A 110 2.52 -0.27 -7.27
C VAL A 110 2.37 -1.52 -6.41
N LEU A 111 1.44 -1.51 -5.46
CA LEU A 111 1.21 -2.63 -4.53
C LEU A 111 0.78 -3.93 -5.25
N SER A 112 0.05 -3.83 -6.35
CA SER A 112 -0.28 -5.00 -7.18
C SER A 112 0.89 -5.54 -8.00
N GLY A 113 2.07 -4.92 -7.92
CA GLY A 113 3.24 -5.24 -8.74
C GLY A 113 3.15 -4.79 -10.20
N HIS A 114 1.98 -4.33 -10.66
CA HIS A 114 1.75 -3.98 -12.06
C HIS A 114 2.66 -2.83 -12.53
N ALA A 115 2.86 -1.80 -11.69
CA ALA A 115 3.76 -0.68 -12.02
C ALA A 115 5.24 -1.07 -11.99
N LEU A 116 5.59 -2.21 -11.38
CA LEU A 116 6.96 -2.68 -11.20
C LEU A 116 7.35 -3.79 -12.18
N MET A 117 6.49 -4.10 -13.14
CA MET A 117 6.69 -5.24 -14.06
C MET A 117 8.00 -5.11 -14.87
N PHE A 118 8.34 -3.89 -15.29
CA PHE A 118 9.53 -3.58 -16.09
C PHE A 118 10.59 -2.79 -15.32
N GLU A 119 10.49 -2.76 -13.99
CA GLU A 119 11.44 -2.05 -13.12
C GLU A 119 12.46 -3.02 -12.51
N GLU A 120 13.44 -2.47 -11.78
CA GLU A 120 14.53 -3.25 -11.18
C GLU A 120 14.03 -4.33 -10.22
N PRO A 121 14.62 -5.54 -10.22
CA PRO A 121 14.21 -6.66 -9.36
C PRO A 121 14.18 -6.32 -7.86
N LYS A 122 15.03 -5.40 -7.41
CA LYS A 122 15.07 -4.92 -6.02
C LYS A 122 13.75 -4.30 -5.56
N LEU A 123 13.00 -3.65 -6.46
CA LEU A 123 11.70 -3.09 -6.15
C LEU A 123 10.66 -4.18 -5.84
N LYS A 124 10.73 -5.32 -6.53
CA LYS A 124 9.89 -6.48 -6.21
C LYS A 124 10.21 -7.03 -4.82
N GLN A 125 11.51 -7.13 -4.47
CA GLN A 125 11.94 -7.54 -3.13
C GLN A 125 11.49 -6.54 -2.06
N ARG A 126 11.52 -5.23 -2.36
CA ARG A 126 10.99 -4.20 -1.44
C ARG A 126 9.48 -4.36 -1.22
N LEU A 127 8.75 -4.71 -2.27
CA LEU A 127 7.32 -4.97 -2.17
C LEU A 127 7.01 -6.22 -1.33
N VAL A 128 7.78 -7.29 -1.47
CA VAL A 128 7.68 -8.49 -0.60
C VAL A 128 7.81 -8.08 0.87
N LYS A 129 8.86 -7.33 1.23
CA LYS A 129 9.05 -6.85 2.61
C LYS A 129 7.89 -6.01 3.14
N PHE A 130 7.23 -5.24 2.27
CA PHE A 130 6.02 -4.51 2.66
C PHE A 130 4.90 -5.46 3.07
N PHE A 131 4.63 -6.51 2.29
CA PHE A 131 3.59 -7.49 2.63
C PHE A 131 3.96 -8.33 3.85
N ASP A 132 5.23 -8.74 3.99
CA ASP A 132 5.74 -9.39 5.21
C ASP A 132 5.44 -8.53 6.46
N SER A 133 5.61 -7.20 6.35
CA SER A 133 5.31 -6.29 7.46
C SER A 133 3.83 -6.26 7.84
N LEU A 134 2.93 -6.41 6.88
CA LEU A 134 1.49 -6.55 7.14
C LEU A 134 1.14 -7.89 7.79
N GLU A 135 1.75 -8.99 7.32
CA GLU A 135 1.58 -10.31 7.94
C GLU A 135 1.99 -10.29 9.41
N VAL A 136 3.12 -9.65 9.75
CA VAL A 136 3.57 -9.48 11.14
C VAL A 136 2.51 -8.74 11.98
N GLN A 137 1.83 -7.70 11.44
CA GLN A 137 0.78 -7.00 12.18
C GLN A 137 -0.40 -7.92 12.50
N PHE A 138 -0.90 -8.69 11.53
CA PHE A 138 -1.98 -9.64 11.77
C PHE A 138 -1.56 -10.76 12.73
N ASN A 139 -0.39 -11.35 12.51
CA ASN A 139 0.13 -12.41 13.39
C ASN A 139 0.23 -11.95 14.86
N ASN A 140 0.71 -10.72 15.11
CA ASN A 140 0.79 -10.16 16.45
C ASN A 140 -0.58 -10.07 17.13
N ILE A 141 -1.62 -9.66 16.39
CA ILE A 141 -2.98 -9.58 16.91
C ILE A 141 -3.51 -10.96 17.28
N LEU A 142 -3.28 -11.95 16.42
CA LEU A 142 -3.72 -13.33 16.63
C LEU A 142 -2.99 -13.97 17.81
N GLN A 143 -1.69 -13.78 17.94
CA GLN A 143 -0.91 -14.25 19.08
C GLN A 143 -1.41 -13.65 20.41
N MET A 144 -1.71 -12.35 20.42
CA MET A 144 -2.28 -11.71 21.61
C MET A 144 -3.65 -12.29 21.99
N GLN A 145 -4.50 -12.62 21.01
CA GLN A 145 -5.78 -13.29 21.25
C GLN A 145 -5.57 -14.67 21.86
N ARG A 146 -4.68 -15.48 21.30
CA ARG A 146 -4.34 -16.80 21.84
C ARG A 146 -3.88 -16.70 23.30
N LEU A 147 -3.00 -15.75 23.60
CA LEU A 147 -2.51 -15.54 24.97
C LEU A 147 -3.61 -15.13 25.94
N ARG A 148 -4.58 -14.30 25.50
CA ARG A 148 -5.71 -13.85 26.33
C ARG A 148 -6.73 -14.97 26.56
N ASN A 149 -7.04 -15.75 25.54
CA ASN A 149 -8.11 -16.74 25.57
C ASN A 149 -7.62 -18.11 26.06
N GLY A 150 -6.29 -18.34 26.09
CA GLY A 150 -5.70 -19.63 26.47
C GLY A 150 -6.00 -20.78 25.49
N LYS A 151 -6.55 -20.45 24.30
CA LYS A 151 -6.93 -21.45 23.29
C LYS A 151 -6.19 -21.18 21.99
N PRO A 152 -5.58 -22.21 21.36
CA PRO A 152 -5.00 -22.09 20.03
C PRO A 152 -6.11 -21.95 18.98
N PHE A 153 -5.79 -21.35 17.84
CA PHE A 153 -6.63 -21.41 16.65
C PHE A 153 -6.59 -22.82 16.03
N ALA A 154 -7.58 -23.14 15.23
CA ALA A 154 -7.60 -24.40 14.48
C ALA A 154 -6.47 -24.48 13.41
N ILE A 155 -5.94 -23.35 12.99
CA ILE A 155 -4.87 -23.19 12.01
C ILE A 155 -3.79 -22.28 12.63
N ASP A 156 -2.53 -22.51 12.26
CA ASP A 156 -1.39 -21.67 12.70
C ASP A 156 -1.63 -20.19 12.39
N GLU A 157 -1.36 -19.32 13.35
CA GLU A 157 -1.63 -17.87 13.25
C GLU A 157 -0.89 -17.22 12.07
N LYS A 158 0.30 -17.72 11.73
CA LYS A 158 1.07 -17.22 10.58
C LYS A 158 0.36 -17.54 9.26
N LEU A 159 -0.23 -18.74 9.16
CA LEU A 159 -1.00 -19.12 7.97
C LEU A 159 -2.29 -18.31 7.85
N ILE A 160 -2.96 -18.03 8.96
CA ILE A 160 -4.12 -17.13 8.97
C ILE A 160 -3.69 -15.73 8.52
N ALA A 161 -2.61 -15.18 9.10
CA ALA A 161 -2.10 -13.86 8.73
C ALA A 161 -1.75 -13.77 7.23
N ALA A 162 -1.02 -14.75 6.71
CA ALA A 162 -0.69 -14.84 5.29
C ALA A 162 -1.94 -14.89 4.40
N HIS A 163 -2.98 -15.65 4.81
CA HIS A 163 -4.24 -15.71 4.06
C HIS A 163 -4.97 -14.37 4.03
N LEU A 164 -5.02 -13.64 5.15
CA LEU A 164 -5.63 -12.31 5.22
C LEU A 164 -4.92 -11.31 4.30
N VAL A 165 -3.58 -11.32 4.29
CA VAL A 165 -2.77 -10.46 3.42
C VAL A 165 -2.94 -10.85 1.96
N THR A 166 -2.87 -12.14 1.62
CA THR A 166 -3.11 -12.65 0.25
C THR A 166 -4.48 -12.22 -0.29
N PHE A 167 -5.51 -12.23 0.56
CA PHE A 167 -6.82 -11.72 0.16
C PHE A 167 -6.74 -10.23 -0.23
N CYS A 168 -6.09 -9.40 0.58
CA CYS A 168 -5.93 -7.97 0.29
C CYS A 168 -5.16 -7.75 -1.02
N GLU A 169 -4.05 -8.49 -1.23
CA GLU A 169 -3.29 -8.46 -2.48
C GLU A 169 -4.16 -8.85 -3.68
N GLY A 170 -4.94 -9.92 -3.56
CA GLY A 170 -5.88 -10.35 -4.59
C GLY A 170 -6.89 -9.26 -4.96
N GLN A 171 -7.38 -8.50 -3.96
CA GLN A 171 -8.26 -7.35 -4.20
C GLN A 171 -7.53 -6.21 -4.94
N PHE A 172 -6.25 -5.93 -4.61
CA PHE A 172 -5.45 -4.93 -5.32
C PHE A 172 -5.26 -5.30 -6.79
N VAL A 173 -4.85 -6.54 -7.04
CA VAL A 173 -4.67 -7.06 -8.41
C VAL A 173 -5.98 -6.97 -9.19
N ARG A 174 -7.11 -7.37 -8.60
CA ARG A 174 -8.43 -7.31 -9.23
C ARG A 174 -8.87 -5.86 -9.53
N TYR A 175 -8.61 -4.94 -8.61
CA TYR A 175 -8.91 -3.52 -8.76
C TYR A 175 -8.14 -2.91 -9.94
N VAL A 176 -6.83 -3.13 -10.00
CA VAL A 176 -5.96 -2.65 -11.08
C VAL A 176 -6.34 -3.31 -12.42
N ARG A 177 -6.54 -4.64 -12.44
CA ARG A 177 -6.92 -5.39 -13.64
C ARG A 177 -8.24 -4.94 -14.25
N THR A 178 -9.18 -4.48 -13.42
CA THR A 178 -10.45 -3.92 -13.89
C THR A 178 -10.38 -2.43 -14.21
N ASN A 179 -9.18 -1.88 -14.32
CA ASN A 179 -8.92 -0.45 -14.50
C ASN A 179 -9.69 0.41 -13.48
N PHE A 180 -9.57 0.02 -12.22
CA PHE A 180 -10.15 0.68 -11.05
C PHE A 180 -11.70 0.73 -11.02
N ARG A 181 -12.39 -0.10 -11.83
CA ARG A 181 -13.87 -0.13 -11.88
C ARG A 181 -14.47 -0.94 -10.73
N ARG A 182 -13.83 -2.05 -10.34
CA ARG A 182 -14.30 -2.90 -9.24
C ARG A 182 -13.56 -2.56 -7.96
N SER A 183 -14.24 -1.85 -7.08
CA SER A 183 -13.66 -1.44 -5.78
C SER A 183 -13.12 -2.63 -4.98
N PRO A 184 -11.97 -2.48 -4.29
CA PRO A 184 -11.44 -3.51 -3.40
C PRO A 184 -12.40 -3.91 -2.27
N HIS A 185 -13.32 -3.02 -1.92
CA HIS A 185 -14.36 -3.24 -0.90
C HIS A 185 -15.60 -3.98 -1.37
N SER A 186 -15.81 -4.15 -2.69
CA SER A 186 -17.13 -4.45 -3.26
C SER A 186 -17.86 -5.58 -2.59
N ASP A 187 -17.19 -6.61 -2.10
CA ASP A 187 -17.85 -7.78 -1.54
C ASP A 187 -17.27 -8.15 -0.16
N PHE A 188 -16.52 -7.24 0.46
CA PHE A 188 -15.77 -7.54 1.69
C PHE A 188 -16.68 -7.94 2.85
N GLU A 189 -17.73 -7.16 3.12
CA GLU A 189 -18.66 -7.45 4.22
C GLU A 189 -19.41 -8.78 4.03
N GLN A 190 -19.73 -9.12 2.78
CA GLN A 190 -20.39 -10.38 2.47
C GLN A 190 -19.44 -11.58 2.63
N GLN A 191 -18.15 -11.38 2.43
CA GLN A 191 -17.10 -12.38 2.60
C GLN A 191 -16.57 -12.46 4.03
N TRP A 192 -16.80 -11.41 4.84
CA TRP A 192 -16.28 -11.34 6.20
C TRP A 192 -16.59 -12.58 7.08
N PRO A 193 -17.79 -13.19 7.04
CA PRO A 193 -18.08 -14.39 7.81
C PRO A 193 -17.10 -15.56 7.57
N LEU A 194 -16.52 -15.66 6.38
CA LEU A 194 -15.51 -16.68 6.04
C LEU A 194 -14.23 -16.43 6.84
N PHE A 195 -13.76 -15.19 6.90
CA PHE A 195 -12.56 -14.82 7.68
C PHE A 195 -12.83 -14.92 9.18
N ALA A 196 -13.99 -14.44 9.65
CA ALA A 196 -14.38 -14.54 11.05
C ALA A 196 -14.42 -15.98 11.57
N SER A 197 -14.72 -16.96 10.70
CA SER A 197 -14.71 -18.38 11.06
C SER A 197 -13.31 -18.93 11.35
N LEU A 198 -12.26 -18.35 10.71
CA LEU A 198 -10.86 -18.71 10.94
C LEU A 198 -10.32 -18.14 12.27
N LEU A 199 -11.02 -17.16 12.83
CA LEU A 199 -10.59 -16.40 14.02
C LEU A 199 -11.26 -16.89 15.31
N LYS A 200 -12.00 -17.98 15.25
CA LYS A 200 -12.66 -18.65 16.38
C LYS A 200 -11.84 -19.84 16.86
#